data_55417cec5cdc6384f1ec1c2d9b50feb5
#
_entry.id   55417cec5cdc6384f1ec1c2d9b50feb5
#
_cell.length_a   1.000
_cell.length_b   1.000
_cell.length_c   1.000
_cell.angle_alpha   90.00
_cell.angle_beta   90.00
_cell.angle_gamma   90.00
#
_symmetry.space_group_name_H-M   'P 1'
#
loop_
_entity.id
_entity.type
_entity.pdbx_description
1 polymer ?
#
loop_
_entity_poly.entity_id
_entity_poly.type
_entity_poly.pdbx_seq_one_letter_code
_entity_poly.pdbx_strand_id
1 'polypeptide(L)'
;MKTIRVVAALIVDPKNPSRFLVQQRLPNKSRANLWEFPGGKVEPGETDEAALARECQEELAVDLTVGRRLWSTTHDYDDLTVQLELFAADIRSGVPQPLGAQAIRFCTPVEMQALPFCEADLPLLESLVSGAVATR
;
A
#
# COMPACT_ATOMS: atom_id res chain seq x y z
N MET A 1 -19.38 14.80 1.29
CA MET A 1 -17.99 14.42 1.02
C MET A 1 -17.96 13.02 0.42
N LYS A 2 -17.15 12.81 -0.59
CA LYS A 2 -17.05 11.53 -1.28
C LYS A 2 -16.24 10.54 -0.43
N THR A 3 -16.72 9.30 -0.35
CA THR A 3 -15.98 8.20 0.26
C THR A 3 -15.48 7.27 -0.84
N ILE A 4 -14.19 6.94 -0.81
CA ILE A 4 -13.59 5.97 -1.72
C ILE A 4 -13.06 4.77 -0.93
N ARG A 5 -13.17 3.58 -1.53
CA ARG A 5 -12.60 2.37 -0.99
C ARG A 5 -11.27 2.09 -1.67
N VAL A 6 -10.22 1.98 -0.86
CA VAL A 6 -8.85 1.77 -1.32
C VAL A 6 -8.31 0.49 -0.69
N VAL A 7 -7.64 -0.30 -1.48
CA VAL A 7 -6.92 -1.49 -1.02
C VAL A 7 -5.43 -1.26 -1.16
N ALA A 8 -4.66 -1.76 -0.21
CA ALA A 8 -3.22 -1.65 -0.21
C ALA A 8 -2.58 -2.97 0.17
N ALA A 9 -1.36 -3.18 -0.26
CA ALA A 9 -0.61 -4.41 -0.03
C ALA A 9 0.61 -4.18 0.85
N LEU A 10 0.78 -5.03 1.84
CA LEU A 10 2.04 -5.17 2.57
C LEU A 10 2.84 -6.26 1.84
N ILE A 11 3.60 -5.84 0.83
CA ILE A 11 4.35 -6.75 -0.06
C ILE A 11 5.72 -7.01 0.55
N VAL A 12 5.93 -8.25 1.00
CA VAL A 12 7.19 -8.63 1.62
C VAL A 12 8.31 -8.71 0.56
N ASP A 13 9.49 -8.23 0.92
CA ASP A 13 10.69 -8.37 0.11
C ASP A 13 11.07 -9.86 0.02
N PRO A 14 11.15 -10.43 -1.20
CA PRO A 14 11.55 -11.84 -1.34
C PRO A 14 12.92 -12.18 -0.75
N LYS A 15 13.78 -11.18 -0.58
CA LYS A 15 15.15 -11.35 -0.06
C LYS A 15 15.28 -11.08 1.42
N ASN A 16 14.30 -10.38 2.03
CA ASN A 16 14.37 -10.01 3.43
C ASN A 16 12.95 -9.83 4.00
N PRO A 17 12.48 -10.80 4.84
CA PRO A 17 11.10 -10.76 5.34
C PRO A 17 10.79 -9.62 6.30
N SER A 18 11.80 -8.83 6.69
CA SER A 18 11.62 -7.64 7.53
C SER A 18 11.33 -6.39 6.74
N ARG A 19 11.42 -6.44 5.41
CA ARG A 19 11.22 -5.28 4.52
C ARG A 19 9.98 -5.45 3.68
N PHE A 20 9.34 -4.32 3.40
CA PHE A 20 8.11 -4.27 2.62
C PHE A 20 8.20 -3.16 1.59
N LEU A 21 7.50 -3.34 0.46
CA LEU A 21 7.52 -2.39 -0.64
C LEU A 21 6.67 -1.17 -0.32
N VAL A 22 7.25 0.01 -0.51
CA VAL A 22 6.55 1.29 -0.45
C VAL A 22 6.82 2.07 -1.72
N GLN A 23 5.90 2.97 -2.09
CA GLN A 23 6.03 3.77 -3.30
C GLN A 23 5.78 5.23 -3.00
N GLN A 24 6.43 6.11 -3.79
CA GLN A 24 6.27 7.55 -3.68
C GLN A 24 5.32 8.06 -4.76
N ARG A 25 4.27 8.76 -4.35
CA ARG A 25 3.28 9.32 -5.26
C ARG A 25 3.90 10.34 -6.20
N LEU A 26 3.37 10.40 -7.42
CA LEU A 26 3.82 11.32 -8.45
C LEU A 26 3.62 12.78 -8.02
N PRO A 27 4.50 13.70 -8.48
CA PRO A 27 4.42 15.10 -8.07
C PRO A 27 3.20 15.85 -8.61
N ASN A 28 2.50 15.29 -9.61
CA ASN A 28 1.32 15.91 -10.23
C ASN A 28 0.00 15.28 -9.76
N LYS A 29 0.04 14.44 -8.73
CA LYS A 29 -1.15 13.80 -8.15
C LYS A 29 -1.50 14.44 -6.81
N SER A 30 -2.71 14.18 -6.31
CA SER A 30 -3.06 14.51 -4.93
C SER A 30 -2.08 13.84 -3.97
N ARG A 31 -1.80 14.47 -2.85
CA ARG A 31 -0.84 13.98 -1.85
C ARG A 31 0.54 13.74 -2.48
N ALA A 32 0.94 14.70 -3.33
CA ALA A 32 2.16 14.61 -4.14
C ALA A 32 3.41 14.37 -3.29
N ASN A 33 4.29 13.51 -3.79
CA ASN A 33 5.59 13.18 -3.19
C ASN A 33 5.53 12.44 -1.85
N LEU A 34 4.34 12.14 -1.34
CA LEU A 34 4.21 11.33 -0.13
C LEU A 34 4.36 9.85 -0.46
N TRP A 35 4.86 9.09 0.52
CA TRP A 35 5.01 7.65 0.41
C TRP A 35 3.75 6.94 0.88
N GLU A 36 3.51 5.76 0.33
CA GLU A 36 2.33 4.95 0.63
C GLU A 36 2.62 3.48 0.36
N PHE A 37 1.77 2.60 0.90
CA PHE A 37 1.77 1.20 0.49
C PHE A 37 1.10 1.08 -0.88
N PRO A 38 1.61 0.19 -1.77
CA PRO A 38 1.05 0.03 -3.11
C PRO A 38 -0.40 -0.45 -3.09
N GLY A 39 -1.18 0.02 -4.03
CA GLY A 39 -2.58 -0.35 -4.18
C GLY A 39 -3.36 0.70 -4.96
N GLY A 40 -4.65 0.74 -4.77
CA GLY A 40 -5.51 1.70 -5.45
C GLY A 40 -6.98 1.50 -5.14
N LYS A 41 -7.81 2.15 -5.93
CA LYS A 41 -9.27 2.12 -5.74
C LYS A 41 -9.86 0.79 -6.17
N VAL A 42 -10.84 0.32 -5.39
CA VAL A 42 -11.70 -0.80 -5.78
C VAL A 42 -12.75 -0.26 -6.75
N GLU A 43 -12.85 -0.88 -7.91
CA GLU A 43 -13.84 -0.53 -8.92
C GLU A 43 -15.14 -1.32 -8.72
N PRO A 44 -16.27 -0.81 -9.23
CA PRO A 44 -17.55 -1.51 -9.10
C PRO A 44 -17.45 -2.95 -9.63
N GLY A 45 -17.95 -3.90 -8.82
CA GLY A 45 -17.93 -5.32 -9.18
C GLY A 45 -16.67 -6.06 -8.85
N GLU A 46 -15.61 -5.38 -8.41
CA GLU A 46 -14.38 -6.05 -7.98
C GLU A 46 -14.44 -6.46 -6.52
N THR A 47 -13.81 -7.59 -6.18
CA THR A 47 -13.46 -7.89 -4.79
C THR A 47 -12.22 -7.07 -4.42
N ASP A 48 -11.97 -6.90 -3.13
CA ASP A 48 -10.76 -6.22 -2.66
C ASP A 48 -9.49 -6.89 -3.19
N GLU A 49 -9.44 -8.23 -3.15
CA GLU A 49 -8.29 -9.00 -3.60
C GLU A 49 -8.05 -8.86 -5.11
N ALA A 50 -9.11 -8.87 -5.90
CA ALA A 50 -9.00 -8.68 -7.35
C ALA A 50 -8.53 -7.27 -7.70
N ALA A 51 -9.06 -6.26 -7.00
CA ALA A 51 -8.65 -4.87 -7.18
C ALA A 51 -7.16 -4.70 -6.87
N LEU A 52 -6.70 -5.29 -5.76
CA LEU A 52 -5.31 -5.19 -5.33
C LEU A 52 -4.38 -5.85 -6.33
N ALA A 53 -4.72 -7.06 -6.80
CA ALA A 53 -3.92 -7.75 -7.80
C ALA A 53 -3.84 -6.94 -9.09
N ARG A 54 -4.94 -6.37 -9.56
CA ARG A 54 -5.00 -5.54 -10.77
C ARG A 54 -4.15 -4.28 -10.62
N GLU A 55 -4.30 -3.55 -9.52
CA GLU A 55 -3.57 -2.31 -9.28
C GLU A 55 -2.06 -2.54 -9.24
N CYS A 56 -1.61 -3.60 -8.57
CA CYS A 56 -0.19 -3.89 -8.48
C CYS A 56 0.39 -4.42 -9.80
N GLN A 57 -0.41 -5.10 -10.61
CA GLN A 57 -0.01 -5.44 -11.97
C GLN A 57 0.19 -4.19 -12.83
N GLU A 58 -0.76 -3.25 -12.77
CA GLU A 58 -0.71 -2.02 -13.55
C GLU A 58 0.43 -1.09 -13.11
N GLU A 59 0.60 -0.93 -11.80
CA GLU A 59 1.51 0.08 -11.24
C GLU A 59 2.92 -0.42 -10.97
N LEU A 60 3.10 -1.73 -10.77
CA LEU A 60 4.37 -2.33 -10.37
C LEU A 60 4.86 -3.44 -11.30
N ALA A 61 4.04 -3.90 -12.23
CA ALA A 61 4.34 -5.03 -13.13
C ALA A 61 4.63 -6.33 -12.37
N VAL A 62 3.93 -6.57 -11.27
CA VAL A 62 4.07 -7.82 -10.49
C VAL A 62 2.75 -8.54 -10.36
N ASP A 63 2.82 -9.88 -10.34
CA ASP A 63 1.70 -10.73 -9.94
C ASP A 63 1.83 -11.01 -8.45
N LEU A 64 0.77 -10.73 -7.71
CA LEU A 64 0.73 -10.96 -6.27
C LEU A 64 -0.06 -12.22 -5.93
N THR A 65 0.40 -12.91 -4.90
CA THR A 65 -0.45 -13.79 -4.10
C THR A 65 -0.98 -12.95 -2.95
N VAL A 66 -2.27 -12.62 -2.98
CA VAL A 66 -2.90 -11.79 -1.94
C VAL A 66 -3.29 -12.70 -0.78
N GLY A 67 -2.80 -12.38 0.41
CA GLY A 67 -3.08 -13.10 1.64
C GLY A 67 -4.24 -12.50 2.41
N ARG A 68 -4.19 -12.63 3.75
CA ARG A 68 -5.28 -12.17 4.61
C ARG A 68 -5.26 -10.66 4.80
N ARG A 69 -6.42 -10.10 5.14
CA ARG A 69 -6.52 -8.70 5.55
C ARG A 69 -5.88 -8.51 6.92
N LEU A 70 -4.97 -7.54 7.01
CA LEU A 70 -4.22 -7.24 8.22
C LEU A 70 -4.75 -6.02 8.98
N TRP A 71 -5.36 -5.06 8.26
CA TRP A 71 -5.73 -3.77 8.82
C TRP A 71 -6.89 -3.17 8.04
N SER A 72 -7.74 -2.44 8.75
CA SER A 72 -8.84 -1.69 8.15
C SER A 72 -8.98 -0.37 8.89
N THR A 73 -9.07 0.73 8.17
CA THR A 73 -9.24 2.05 8.77
C THR A 73 -9.98 2.98 7.84
N THR A 74 -10.54 4.04 8.41
CA THR A 74 -11.18 5.12 7.67
C THR A 74 -10.48 6.42 8.04
N HIS A 75 -10.10 7.19 7.05
CA HIS A 75 -9.43 8.48 7.25
C HIS A 75 -10.13 9.57 6.45
N ASP A 76 -10.40 10.70 7.11
CA ASP A 76 -11.02 11.87 6.50
C ASP A 76 -9.93 12.87 6.10
N TYR A 77 -9.74 13.03 4.78
CA TYR A 77 -8.98 14.14 4.22
C TYR A 77 -9.93 15.33 3.99
N ASP A 78 -9.39 16.50 3.72
CA ASP A 78 -10.20 17.69 3.44
C ASP A 78 -11.10 17.51 2.20
N ASP A 79 -10.62 16.76 1.21
CA ASP A 79 -11.28 16.59 -0.09
C ASP A 79 -12.10 15.30 -0.20
N LEU A 80 -11.83 14.29 0.65
CA LEU A 80 -12.53 13.01 0.57
C LEU A 80 -12.28 12.17 1.82
N THR A 81 -13.11 11.14 2.00
CA THR A 81 -12.92 10.09 3.00
C THR A 81 -12.35 8.85 2.32
N VAL A 82 -11.31 8.27 2.90
CA VAL A 82 -10.69 7.04 2.42
C VAL A 82 -11.00 5.91 3.37
N GLN A 83 -11.61 4.83 2.87
CA GLN A 83 -11.71 3.56 3.58
C GLN A 83 -10.59 2.67 3.07
N LEU A 84 -9.59 2.40 3.92
CA LEU A 84 -8.38 1.69 3.55
C LEU A 84 -8.36 0.28 4.13
N GLU A 85 -8.14 -0.70 3.27
CA GLU A 85 -7.97 -2.10 3.65
C GLU A 85 -6.57 -2.56 3.26
N LEU A 86 -5.82 -3.09 4.22
CA LEU A 86 -4.46 -3.59 3.98
C LEU A 86 -4.44 -5.11 3.99
N PHE A 87 -3.78 -5.70 3.00
CA PHE A 87 -3.62 -7.15 2.86
C PHE A 87 -2.15 -7.54 2.86
N ALA A 88 -1.83 -8.66 3.48
CA ALA A 88 -0.54 -9.30 3.29
C ALA A 88 -0.43 -9.77 1.84
N ALA A 89 0.76 -9.68 1.25
CA ALA A 89 0.97 -10.11 -0.12
C ALA A 89 2.40 -10.58 -0.36
N ASP A 90 2.53 -11.56 -1.24
CA ASP A 90 3.82 -12.04 -1.73
C ASP A 90 3.90 -11.83 -3.23
N ILE A 91 5.10 -11.56 -3.74
CA ILE A 91 5.34 -11.50 -5.18
C ILE A 91 5.41 -12.93 -5.71
N ARG A 92 4.43 -13.30 -6.53
CA ARG A 92 4.40 -14.61 -7.18
C ARG A 92 5.30 -14.61 -8.41
N SER A 93 5.32 -13.53 -9.18
CA SER A 93 6.18 -13.36 -10.34
C SER A 93 6.40 -11.90 -10.66
N GLY A 94 7.47 -11.60 -11.37
CA GLY A 94 7.84 -10.25 -11.78
C GLY A 94 8.79 -9.56 -10.81
N VAL A 95 9.41 -8.49 -11.29
CA VAL A 95 10.27 -7.60 -10.50
C VAL A 95 9.58 -6.25 -10.42
N PRO A 96 9.34 -5.72 -9.22
CA PRO A 96 8.64 -4.44 -9.09
C PRO A 96 9.31 -3.30 -9.86
N GLN A 97 8.49 -2.51 -10.54
CA GLN A 97 8.93 -1.34 -11.29
C GLN A 97 8.03 -0.15 -10.98
N PRO A 98 8.57 1.09 -10.91
CA PRO A 98 7.77 2.27 -10.58
C PRO A 98 6.99 2.78 -11.79
N LEU A 99 5.99 2.03 -12.24
CA LEU A 99 5.18 2.42 -13.40
C LEU A 99 4.11 3.46 -13.02
N GLY A 100 3.58 3.39 -11.80
CA GLY A 100 2.55 4.31 -11.32
C GLY A 100 3.04 5.25 -10.21
N ALA A 101 4.34 5.33 -9.97
CA ALA A 101 4.95 6.13 -8.90
C ALA A 101 6.27 6.70 -9.39
N GLN A 102 6.81 7.69 -8.67
CA GLN A 102 8.11 8.24 -9.05
C GLN A 102 9.29 7.44 -8.45
N ALA A 103 9.05 6.65 -7.41
CA ALA A 103 10.06 5.80 -6.79
C ALA A 103 9.42 4.66 -6.04
N ILE A 104 10.15 3.56 -5.87
CA ILE A 104 9.78 2.43 -5.02
C ILE A 104 10.98 2.02 -4.18
N ARG A 105 10.72 1.48 -2.98
CA ARG A 105 11.76 0.98 -2.08
C ARG A 105 11.20 -0.16 -1.24
N PHE A 106 12.08 -1.12 -0.91
CA PHE A 106 11.80 -2.05 0.19
C PHE A 106 12.39 -1.46 1.49
N CYS A 107 11.57 -1.34 2.51
CA CYS A 107 11.94 -0.72 3.79
C CYS A 107 11.42 -1.55 4.96
N THR A 108 12.16 -1.53 6.07
CA THR A 108 11.59 -1.96 7.35
C THR A 108 10.60 -0.91 7.84
N PRO A 109 9.66 -1.27 8.73
CA PRO A 109 8.74 -0.27 9.31
C PRO A 109 9.48 0.90 9.98
N VAL A 110 10.59 0.64 10.65
CA VAL A 110 11.38 1.71 11.28
C VAL A 110 11.97 2.66 10.23
N GLU A 111 12.48 2.13 9.13
CA GLU A 111 12.98 2.94 8.03
C GLU A 111 11.88 3.80 7.38
N MET A 112 10.66 3.27 7.32
CA MET A 112 9.50 3.99 6.78
C MET A 112 9.18 5.25 7.58
N GLN A 113 9.47 5.27 8.89
CA GLN A 113 9.23 6.44 9.73
C GLN A 113 10.05 7.67 9.31
N ALA A 114 11.15 7.48 8.60
CA ALA A 114 11.97 8.56 8.07
C ALA A 114 11.43 9.15 6.77
N LEU A 115 10.39 8.54 6.19
CA LEU A 115 9.78 8.97 4.93
C LEU A 115 8.50 9.77 5.20
N PRO A 116 8.19 10.81 4.39
CA PRO A 116 6.91 11.51 4.51
C PRO A 116 5.78 10.65 3.96
N PHE A 117 5.00 10.05 4.84
CA PHE A 117 3.91 9.13 4.47
C PHE A 117 2.56 9.85 4.36
N CYS A 118 1.67 9.28 3.53
CA CYS A 118 0.27 9.68 3.47
C CYS A 118 -0.39 9.52 4.84
N GLU A 119 -1.23 10.48 5.24
CA GLU A 119 -1.87 10.48 6.57
C GLU A 119 -2.67 9.22 6.85
N ALA A 120 -3.39 8.71 5.85
CA ALA A 120 -4.20 7.50 6.02
C ALA A 120 -3.37 6.27 6.43
N ASP A 121 -2.09 6.23 6.07
CA ASP A 121 -1.19 5.12 6.37
C ASP A 121 -0.46 5.27 7.71
N LEU A 122 -0.48 6.44 8.33
CA LEU A 122 0.28 6.70 9.56
C LEU A 122 -0.12 5.80 10.74
N PRO A 123 -1.42 5.60 11.05
CA PRO A 123 -1.78 4.69 12.14
C PRO A 123 -1.32 3.25 11.89
N LEU A 124 -1.38 2.81 10.65
CA LEU A 124 -0.89 1.49 10.26
C LEU A 124 0.61 1.39 10.46
N LEU A 125 1.36 2.39 10.01
CA LEU A 125 2.83 2.42 10.17
C LEU A 125 3.22 2.33 11.64
N GLU A 126 2.54 3.08 12.50
CA GLU A 126 2.73 3.02 13.94
C GLU A 126 2.51 1.60 14.49
N SER A 127 1.44 0.95 14.05
CA SER A 127 1.11 -0.42 14.47
C SER A 127 2.12 -1.45 13.97
N LEU A 128 2.69 -1.24 12.79
CA LEU A 128 3.76 -2.11 12.26
C LEU A 128 5.05 -1.96 13.07
N VAL A 129 5.41 -0.72 13.41
CA VAL A 129 6.61 -0.44 14.21
C VAL A 129 6.50 -1.03 15.61
N SER A 130 5.33 -0.92 16.24
CA SER A 130 5.09 -1.45 17.59
C SER A 130 4.90 -2.97 17.63
N GLY A 131 4.70 -3.60 16.48
CA GLY A 131 4.39 -5.03 16.40
C GLY A 131 2.94 -5.37 16.71
N ALA A 132 2.06 -4.37 16.80
CA ALA A 132 0.63 -4.59 17.09
C ALA A 132 -0.11 -5.26 15.93
N VAL A 133 0.40 -5.12 14.70
CA VAL A 133 -0.13 -5.79 13.52
C VAL A 133 0.79 -6.94 13.13
N ALA A 134 0.26 -8.16 13.08
CA ALA A 134 1.00 -9.31 12.59
C ALA A 134 1.14 -9.17 11.05
N THR A 135 2.36 -9.35 10.54
CA THR A 135 2.66 -9.16 9.11
C THR A 135 2.36 -10.39 8.25
N ARG A 136 1.98 -11.49 8.88
CA ARG A 136 1.63 -12.73 8.18
C ARG A 136 0.51 -13.50 8.85
#